data_64df3c61835b92c5dcdee6509df2d5de
#
_entry.id   64df3c61835b92c5dcdee6509df2d5de
#
_cell.length_a   1.000
_cell.length_b   1.000
_cell.length_c   1.000
_cell.angle_alpha   90.00
_cell.angle_beta   90.00
_cell.angle_gamma   90.00
#
_symmetry.space_group_name_H-M   'P 1'
#
loop_
_entity.id
_entity.type
_entity.pdbx_description
1 polymer ?
#
loop_
_entity_poly.entity_id
_entity_poly.type
_entity_poly.pdbx_seq_one_letter_code
_entity_poly.pdbx_strand_id
1 'polypeptide(L)'
;MKRLPSNCVLDKGRTGCGATTLAIRQSGNTIIAVPYVNLIKRKESQHGDILLGVYEGTGRDEILDYAKSHSTHKIMVTYDSLPKVIDILKSNGYDVLNGYQLVIDEWQVILNSYDFRPEAIQGLLKAAGGFKDVIYMTATPVKPKYWPEEMKHLQKVKIRWQDEQQLELHSVKTSSPARLVAEFCENRTDEYNLHIFVNSVTVISRIIKYAGLKPEEVRIICSKNRENKALNQSKLGKDYLIADITDPVKPYNFYTSTAFEGCDIYDEKGIAVILNDGHIPHSLLPVDTLFFQIAGRLRNSRYRDYIINIFSPTKNTDDVTCDEYAGASEKAFKEAEEYARRINDGIKEADMAELYTNKRYVRMQDGRMTADRNMQNNDLLKRELQSVTYGNWQNLMDEIASSGIKIVKTEEAYPEKPVKEAATKKTSFKEMFKAYCELKSAKSLFPTAAQILIEKNKPLVKTAYDILGESRVKALKYKVTDIRRELVKASTITETEKIIRMVKQALPYRKAIPRTEVAKALQEIYNTLGIHRIALATDIMK
;
A
#
# COMPACT_ATOMS: atom_id res chain seq x y z
N MET A 1 -30.78 18.00 2.45
CA MET A 1 -30.33 18.78 1.26
C MET A 1 -31.24 18.43 0.11
N LYS A 2 -31.79 19.41 -0.62
CA LYS A 2 -32.68 19.17 -1.79
C LYS A 2 -31.94 19.25 -3.14
N ARG A 3 -30.79 19.90 -3.17
CA ARG A 3 -29.90 20.06 -4.33
C ARG A 3 -28.45 20.08 -3.87
N LEU A 4 -27.54 19.59 -4.72
CA LEU A 4 -26.11 19.72 -4.49
C LEU A 4 -25.65 21.20 -4.60
N PRO A 5 -24.61 21.61 -3.86
CA PRO A 5 -24.03 22.95 -4.01
C PRO A 5 -23.41 23.13 -5.41
N SER A 6 -23.04 24.34 -5.75
CA SER A 6 -22.36 24.69 -7.01
C SER A 6 -20.88 25.03 -6.77
N ASN A 7 -20.03 24.75 -7.76
CA ASN A 7 -18.62 25.15 -7.81
C ASN A 7 -17.86 24.89 -6.50
N CYS A 8 -17.82 23.63 -6.06
CA CYS A 8 -17.19 23.28 -4.80
C CYS A 8 -16.54 21.89 -4.81
N VAL A 9 -15.67 21.68 -3.83
CA VAL A 9 -15.20 20.36 -3.42
C VAL A 9 -16.04 19.94 -2.22
N LEU A 10 -16.89 18.93 -2.43
CA LEU A 10 -17.85 18.44 -1.44
C LEU A 10 -17.35 17.19 -0.72
N ASP A 11 -17.04 17.34 0.55
CA ASP A 11 -16.86 16.21 1.47
C ASP A 11 -18.23 15.69 1.94
N LYS A 12 -18.61 14.51 1.47
CA LYS A 12 -19.89 13.85 1.83
C LYS A 12 -19.92 13.39 3.29
N GLY A 13 -18.78 13.31 3.96
CA GLY A 13 -18.60 12.89 5.35
C GLY A 13 -18.81 11.39 5.59
N ARG A 14 -19.57 10.69 4.76
CA ARG A 14 -19.71 9.22 4.83
C ARG A 14 -20.07 8.61 3.48
N THR A 15 -19.67 7.34 3.29
CA THR A 15 -20.03 6.56 2.10
C THR A 15 -21.51 6.18 2.12
N GLY A 16 -22.09 6.01 0.94
CA GLY A 16 -23.49 5.55 0.83
C GLY A 16 -24.56 6.55 1.30
N CYS A 17 -24.23 7.83 1.48
CA CYS A 17 -25.12 8.88 1.99
C CYS A 17 -26.22 9.33 0.99
N GLY A 18 -26.24 8.79 -0.23
CA GLY A 18 -27.25 9.13 -1.24
C GLY A 18 -26.92 10.36 -2.10
N ALA A 19 -25.72 10.96 -2.00
CA ALA A 19 -25.35 12.15 -2.78
C ALA A 19 -25.43 11.93 -4.30
N THR A 20 -24.99 10.77 -4.82
CA THR A 20 -25.13 10.41 -6.24
C THR A 20 -26.60 10.28 -6.65
N THR A 21 -27.45 9.72 -5.79
CA THR A 21 -28.90 9.64 -6.01
C THR A 21 -29.54 11.04 -6.02
N LEU A 22 -29.06 11.95 -5.17
CA LEU A 22 -29.49 13.34 -5.20
C LEU A 22 -29.11 14.02 -6.51
N ALA A 23 -27.88 13.82 -7.02
CA ALA A 23 -27.43 14.33 -8.32
C ALA A 23 -28.34 13.86 -9.48
N ILE A 24 -28.80 12.61 -9.44
CA ILE A 24 -29.74 12.04 -10.43
C ILE A 24 -31.12 12.69 -10.32
N ARG A 25 -31.65 12.89 -9.11
CA ARG A 25 -33.05 13.31 -8.88
C ARG A 25 -33.25 14.82 -8.77
N GLN A 26 -32.20 15.62 -8.55
CA GLN A 26 -32.33 17.08 -8.50
C GLN A 26 -32.77 17.68 -9.83
N SER A 27 -33.31 18.90 -9.80
CA SER A 27 -33.73 19.61 -11.02
C SER A 27 -32.58 20.03 -11.92
N GLY A 28 -32.82 20.19 -13.23
CA GLY A 28 -31.83 20.64 -14.22
C GLY A 28 -30.98 19.51 -14.79
N ASN A 29 -30.24 19.81 -15.85
CA ASN A 29 -29.38 18.85 -16.52
C ASN A 29 -28.13 18.56 -15.68
N THR A 30 -27.76 17.27 -15.60
CA THR A 30 -26.62 16.83 -14.80
C THR A 30 -25.83 15.77 -15.56
N ILE A 31 -24.52 15.94 -15.64
CA ILE A 31 -23.58 14.89 -16.05
C ILE A 31 -22.83 14.45 -14.80
N ILE A 32 -22.85 13.15 -14.51
CA ILE A 32 -22.21 12.55 -13.33
C ILE A 32 -21.04 11.70 -13.83
N ALA A 33 -19.84 12.19 -13.68
CA ALA A 33 -18.63 11.45 -14.03
C ALA A 33 -18.20 10.55 -12.86
N VAL A 34 -17.97 9.27 -13.14
CA VAL A 34 -17.58 8.25 -12.15
C VAL A 34 -16.38 7.43 -12.63
N PRO A 35 -15.57 6.86 -11.73
CA PRO A 35 -14.38 6.12 -12.13
C PRO A 35 -14.65 4.72 -12.69
N TYR A 36 -15.81 4.09 -12.38
CA TYR A 36 -16.05 2.66 -12.65
C TYR A 36 -17.40 2.38 -13.27
N VAL A 37 -17.43 1.51 -14.27
CA VAL A 37 -18.65 1.06 -14.99
C VAL A 37 -19.68 0.43 -14.05
N ASN A 38 -19.26 -0.30 -13.04
CA ASN A 38 -20.20 -0.95 -12.10
C ASN A 38 -21.08 0.04 -11.33
N LEU A 39 -20.57 1.26 -11.06
CA LEU A 39 -21.37 2.33 -10.45
C LEU A 39 -22.50 2.78 -11.39
N ILE A 40 -22.20 2.89 -12.69
CA ILE A 40 -23.18 3.26 -13.72
C ILE A 40 -24.27 2.20 -13.81
N LYS A 41 -23.88 0.96 -14.11
CA LYS A 41 -24.84 -0.17 -14.29
C LYS A 41 -25.80 -0.31 -13.11
N ARG A 42 -25.28 -0.15 -11.90
CA ARG A 42 -26.10 -0.20 -10.70
C ARG A 42 -27.09 0.96 -10.63
N LYS A 43 -26.67 2.18 -10.98
CA LYS A 43 -27.57 3.34 -10.96
C LYS A 43 -28.59 3.30 -12.10
N GLU A 44 -28.21 2.80 -13.26
CA GLU A 44 -29.17 2.52 -14.35
C GLU A 44 -30.25 1.52 -13.92
N SER A 45 -29.88 0.42 -13.27
CA SER A 45 -30.88 -0.54 -12.77
C SER A 45 -31.87 0.04 -11.76
N GLN A 46 -31.50 1.13 -11.08
CA GLN A 46 -32.33 1.82 -10.08
C GLN A 46 -33.11 3.01 -10.64
N HIS A 47 -32.62 3.63 -11.73
CA HIS A 47 -33.08 4.93 -12.25
C HIS A 47 -33.12 4.98 -13.79
N GLY A 48 -33.15 3.84 -14.49
CA GLY A 48 -33.05 3.79 -15.94
C GLY A 48 -34.21 4.46 -16.69
N ASP A 49 -35.30 4.80 -15.98
CA ASP A 49 -36.39 5.63 -16.48
C ASP A 49 -36.01 7.09 -16.76
N ILE A 50 -35.01 7.60 -16.05
CA ILE A 50 -34.53 8.99 -16.14
C ILE A 50 -33.04 9.13 -16.40
N LEU A 51 -32.24 8.06 -16.23
CA LEU A 51 -30.79 8.06 -16.25
C LEU A 51 -30.22 7.29 -17.44
N LEU A 52 -29.40 7.95 -18.24
CA LEU A 52 -28.56 7.28 -19.25
C LEU A 52 -27.19 6.96 -18.69
N GLY A 53 -26.75 5.70 -18.74
CA GLY A 53 -25.39 5.30 -18.47
C GLY A 53 -24.52 5.27 -19.73
N VAL A 54 -23.34 5.86 -19.68
CA VAL A 54 -22.41 5.91 -20.81
C VAL A 54 -21.05 5.33 -20.40
N TYR A 55 -20.68 4.25 -21.06
CA TYR A 55 -19.39 3.55 -20.86
C TYR A 55 -18.95 2.91 -22.17
N GLU A 56 -17.92 2.08 -22.17
CA GLU A 56 -17.43 1.39 -23.37
C GLU A 56 -18.59 0.62 -24.05
N GLY A 57 -18.81 0.90 -25.35
CA GLY A 57 -19.88 0.29 -26.15
C GLY A 57 -21.12 1.18 -26.35
N THR A 58 -21.37 2.18 -25.50
CA THR A 58 -22.50 3.12 -25.70
C THR A 58 -22.27 3.96 -26.96
N GLY A 59 -23.22 3.91 -27.89
CA GLY A 59 -23.15 4.56 -29.20
C GLY A 59 -23.50 6.06 -29.17
N ARG A 60 -23.16 6.76 -30.28
CA ARG A 60 -23.54 8.16 -30.50
C ARG A 60 -25.08 8.31 -30.56
N ASP A 61 -25.74 7.42 -31.31
CA ASP A 61 -27.18 7.52 -31.55
C ASP A 61 -27.97 7.31 -30.26
N GLU A 62 -27.56 6.40 -29.41
CA GLU A 62 -28.16 6.15 -28.10
C GLU A 62 -28.13 7.41 -27.20
N ILE A 63 -27.01 8.14 -27.18
CA ILE A 63 -26.86 9.40 -26.43
C ILE A 63 -27.80 10.47 -26.99
N LEU A 64 -27.91 10.58 -28.32
CA LEU A 64 -28.75 11.58 -28.98
C LEU A 64 -30.25 11.26 -28.87
N ASP A 65 -30.63 10.00 -28.98
CA ASP A 65 -32.02 9.57 -28.82
C ASP A 65 -32.52 9.81 -27.38
N TYR A 66 -31.64 9.52 -26.39
CA TYR A 66 -31.92 9.89 -25.00
C TYR A 66 -32.09 11.42 -24.86
N ALA A 67 -31.16 12.20 -25.39
CA ALA A 67 -31.21 13.67 -25.28
C ALA A 67 -32.44 14.30 -25.98
N LYS A 68 -32.92 13.71 -27.08
CA LYS A 68 -34.17 14.15 -27.77
C LYS A 68 -35.44 13.75 -27.04
N SER A 69 -35.42 12.60 -26.36
CA SER A 69 -36.63 12.03 -25.71
C SER A 69 -36.86 12.58 -24.31
N HIS A 70 -35.87 13.23 -23.70
CA HIS A 70 -35.96 13.74 -22.31
C HIS A 70 -35.82 15.27 -22.27
N SER A 71 -36.70 15.94 -21.55
CA SER A 71 -36.62 17.40 -21.32
C SER A 71 -35.52 17.79 -20.30
N THR A 72 -35.12 16.85 -19.47
CA THR A 72 -34.07 17.00 -18.48
C THR A 72 -33.10 15.85 -18.61
N HIS A 73 -31.84 16.14 -18.81
CA HIS A 73 -30.83 15.12 -19.07
C HIS A 73 -30.08 14.73 -17.79
N LYS A 74 -30.10 13.44 -17.49
CA LYS A 74 -29.34 12.79 -16.42
C LYS A 74 -28.44 11.75 -17.05
N ILE A 75 -27.14 12.07 -17.16
CA ILE A 75 -26.18 11.22 -17.84
C ILE A 75 -25.10 10.82 -16.83
N MET A 76 -24.92 9.53 -16.62
CA MET A 76 -23.85 9.02 -15.79
C MET A 76 -22.79 8.38 -16.69
N VAL A 77 -21.54 8.84 -16.57
CA VAL A 77 -20.48 8.53 -17.54
C VAL A 77 -19.18 8.15 -16.84
N THR A 78 -18.40 7.25 -17.44
CA THR A 78 -17.04 6.99 -16.93
C THR A 78 -16.12 8.20 -17.20
N TYR A 79 -15.09 8.37 -16.39
CA TYR A 79 -14.08 9.43 -16.61
C TYR A 79 -13.55 9.44 -18.04
N ASP A 80 -13.26 8.25 -18.60
CA ASP A 80 -12.74 8.09 -19.97
C ASP A 80 -13.74 8.53 -21.04
N SER A 81 -15.03 8.33 -20.80
CA SER A 81 -16.07 8.60 -21.80
C SER A 81 -16.63 10.04 -21.72
N LEU A 82 -16.29 10.80 -20.66
CA LEU A 82 -16.81 12.16 -20.47
C LEU A 82 -16.52 13.10 -21.66
N PRO A 83 -15.29 13.20 -22.21
CA PRO A 83 -15.01 14.08 -23.35
C PRO A 83 -15.87 13.73 -24.57
N LYS A 84 -16.06 12.44 -24.86
CA LYS A 84 -16.91 11.95 -25.96
C LYS A 84 -18.37 12.41 -25.81
N VAL A 85 -18.93 12.32 -24.62
CA VAL A 85 -20.33 12.74 -24.35
C VAL A 85 -20.49 14.23 -24.58
N ILE A 86 -19.54 15.03 -24.06
CA ILE A 86 -19.55 16.48 -24.25
C ILE A 86 -19.50 16.84 -25.73
N ASP A 87 -18.60 16.23 -26.51
CA ASP A 87 -18.45 16.50 -27.93
C ASP A 87 -19.69 16.12 -28.73
N ILE A 88 -20.31 14.97 -28.43
CA ILE A 88 -21.55 14.53 -29.08
C ILE A 88 -22.68 15.54 -28.83
N LEU A 89 -22.91 15.94 -27.58
CA LEU A 89 -23.98 16.87 -27.23
C LEU A 89 -23.73 18.26 -27.81
N LYS A 90 -22.51 18.81 -27.68
CA LYS A 90 -22.13 20.13 -28.26
C LYS A 90 -22.31 20.17 -29.77
N SER A 91 -21.87 19.13 -30.49
CA SER A 91 -21.99 19.03 -31.95
C SER A 91 -23.45 18.95 -32.42
N ASN A 92 -24.40 18.70 -31.51
CA ASN A 92 -25.83 18.65 -31.80
C ASN A 92 -26.64 19.82 -31.17
N GLY A 93 -25.96 20.92 -30.83
CA GLY A 93 -26.58 22.18 -30.42
C GLY A 93 -26.93 22.30 -28.94
N TYR A 94 -26.51 21.35 -28.08
CA TYR A 94 -26.74 21.47 -26.64
C TYR A 94 -25.65 22.33 -25.99
N ASP A 95 -26.06 23.32 -25.18
CA ASP A 95 -25.14 24.13 -24.39
C ASP A 95 -24.70 23.38 -23.13
N VAL A 96 -23.78 22.41 -23.31
CA VAL A 96 -23.36 21.50 -22.25
C VAL A 96 -22.62 22.24 -21.14
N LEU A 97 -21.75 23.19 -21.50
CA LEU A 97 -20.85 23.84 -20.54
C LEU A 97 -21.56 24.82 -19.60
N ASN A 98 -22.63 25.47 -20.08
CA ASN A 98 -23.40 26.43 -19.28
C ASN A 98 -24.72 25.85 -18.76
N GLY A 99 -25.30 24.90 -19.49
CA GLY A 99 -26.63 24.34 -19.21
C GLY A 99 -26.63 23.08 -18.36
N TYR A 100 -25.46 22.50 -18.05
CA TYR A 100 -25.35 21.28 -17.25
C TYR A 100 -24.49 21.53 -16.03
N GLN A 101 -24.86 20.89 -14.91
CA GLN A 101 -23.96 20.71 -13.78
C GLN A 101 -23.12 19.46 -13.99
N LEU A 102 -21.79 19.59 -13.90
CA LEU A 102 -20.88 18.45 -13.89
C LEU A 102 -20.62 18.03 -12.45
N VAL A 103 -20.92 16.78 -12.14
CA VAL A 103 -20.65 16.16 -10.83
C VAL A 103 -19.56 15.10 -11.02
N ILE A 104 -18.40 15.30 -10.45
CA ILE A 104 -17.28 14.33 -10.43
C ILE A 104 -17.37 13.58 -9.12
N ASP A 105 -17.91 12.37 -9.16
CA ASP A 105 -18.08 11.52 -7.97
C ASP A 105 -16.82 10.65 -7.75
N GLU A 106 -16.51 10.40 -6.48
CA GLU A 106 -15.31 9.67 -6.04
C GLU A 106 -14.00 10.29 -6.59
N TRP A 107 -13.89 11.62 -6.51
CA TRP A 107 -12.77 12.36 -7.11
C TRP A 107 -11.38 11.98 -6.51
N GLN A 108 -11.29 11.39 -5.32
CA GLN A 108 -10.02 10.89 -4.78
C GLN A 108 -9.33 9.88 -5.71
N VAL A 109 -10.10 9.21 -6.59
CA VAL A 109 -9.57 8.30 -7.61
C VAL A 109 -8.69 9.02 -8.61
N ILE A 110 -8.86 10.33 -8.81
CA ILE A 110 -7.99 11.17 -9.65
C ILE A 110 -6.52 11.01 -9.23
N LEU A 111 -6.25 10.99 -7.93
CA LEU A 111 -4.88 10.79 -7.40
C LEU A 111 -4.54 9.31 -7.22
N ASN A 112 -5.42 8.53 -6.61
CA ASN A 112 -5.15 7.13 -6.29
C ASN A 112 -4.90 6.25 -7.53
N SER A 113 -5.46 6.61 -8.69
CA SER A 113 -5.34 5.86 -9.95
C SER A 113 -4.55 6.59 -11.04
N TYR A 114 -3.88 7.69 -10.73
CA TYR A 114 -3.21 8.52 -11.73
C TYR A 114 -2.18 7.74 -12.56
N ASP A 115 -1.39 6.87 -11.94
CA ASP A 115 -0.37 6.06 -12.63
C ASP A 115 -0.94 5.09 -13.68
N PHE A 116 -2.19 4.70 -13.50
CA PHE A 116 -2.82 3.65 -14.33
C PHE A 116 -3.74 4.22 -15.41
N ARG A 117 -4.21 5.47 -15.24
CA ARG A 117 -5.22 6.09 -16.11
C ARG A 117 -4.97 7.60 -16.31
N PRO A 118 -3.73 8.04 -16.57
CA PRO A 118 -3.41 9.47 -16.64
C PRO A 118 -4.17 10.20 -17.74
N GLU A 119 -4.37 9.58 -18.93
CA GLU A 119 -5.10 10.19 -20.05
C GLU A 119 -6.57 10.47 -19.71
N ALA A 120 -7.24 9.46 -19.12
CA ALA A 120 -8.65 9.59 -18.71
C ALA A 120 -8.83 10.69 -17.66
N ILE A 121 -7.92 10.75 -16.68
CA ILE A 121 -7.96 11.74 -15.61
C ILE A 121 -7.70 13.15 -16.14
N GLN A 122 -6.75 13.31 -17.04
CA GLN A 122 -6.50 14.62 -17.65
C GLN A 122 -7.63 15.06 -18.59
N GLY A 123 -8.19 14.12 -19.37
CA GLY A 123 -9.38 14.41 -20.16
C GLY A 123 -10.55 14.89 -19.29
N LEU A 124 -10.74 14.25 -18.12
CA LEU A 124 -11.72 14.67 -17.13
C LEU A 124 -11.44 16.08 -16.59
N LEU A 125 -10.22 16.37 -16.14
CA LEU A 125 -9.86 17.67 -15.55
C LEU A 125 -9.96 18.78 -16.58
N LYS A 126 -9.46 18.56 -17.81
CA LYS A 126 -9.59 19.49 -18.93
C LYS A 126 -11.06 19.79 -19.25
N ALA A 127 -11.89 18.75 -19.31
CA ALA A 127 -13.32 18.90 -19.54
C ALA A 127 -14.00 19.68 -18.40
N ALA A 128 -13.68 19.37 -17.16
CA ALA A 128 -14.23 20.02 -15.98
C ALA A 128 -13.96 21.53 -15.94
N GLY A 129 -12.76 21.96 -16.34
CA GLY A 129 -12.38 23.38 -16.41
C GLY A 129 -13.23 24.21 -17.38
N GLY A 130 -13.97 23.58 -18.30
CA GLY A 130 -14.89 24.25 -19.22
C GLY A 130 -16.30 24.46 -18.69
N PHE A 131 -16.71 23.77 -17.60
CA PHE A 131 -18.08 23.88 -17.07
C PHE A 131 -18.24 25.10 -16.16
N LYS A 132 -19.39 25.76 -16.32
CA LYS A 132 -19.80 26.85 -15.43
C LYS A 132 -20.13 26.39 -14.01
N ASP A 133 -20.65 25.16 -13.88
CA ASP A 133 -21.04 24.56 -12.60
C ASP A 133 -20.39 23.17 -12.47
N VAL A 134 -19.40 23.03 -11.60
CA VAL A 134 -18.69 21.79 -11.35
C VAL A 134 -18.63 21.45 -9.86
N ILE A 135 -18.82 20.20 -9.54
CA ILE A 135 -18.69 19.67 -8.18
C ILE A 135 -17.77 18.47 -8.18
N TYR A 136 -16.75 18.50 -7.32
CA TYR A 136 -15.95 17.34 -6.99
C TYR A 136 -16.42 16.78 -5.66
N MET A 137 -17.03 15.60 -5.64
CA MET A 137 -17.58 15.03 -4.41
C MET A 137 -16.95 13.70 -4.04
N THR A 138 -16.70 13.51 -2.76
CA THR A 138 -16.21 12.24 -2.18
C THR A 138 -16.64 12.15 -0.72
N ALA A 139 -16.66 10.93 -0.17
CA ALA A 139 -16.78 10.70 1.27
C ALA A 139 -15.42 10.64 1.97
N THR A 140 -14.32 10.57 1.21
CA THR A 140 -12.96 10.31 1.68
C THR A 140 -11.97 11.24 0.95
N PRO A 141 -11.97 12.54 1.31
CA PRO A 141 -11.16 13.53 0.61
C PRO A 141 -9.66 13.35 0.91
N VAL A 142 -8.84 13.40 -0.13
CA VAL A 142 -7.37 13.47 -0.02
C VAL A 142 -6.97 14.82 0.60
N LYS A 143 -5.83 14.86 1.28
CA LYS A 143 -5.26 16.07 1.88
C LYS A 143 -5.15 17.21 0.86
N PRO A 144 -5.59 18.44 1.17
CA PRO A 144 -5.67 19.55 0.20
C PRO A 144 -4.35 19.92 -0.50
N LYS A 145 -3.21 19.66 0.13
CA LYS A 145 -1.89 19.93 -0.46
C LYS A 145 -1.61 19.12 -1.73
N TYR A 146 -2.32 18.01 -1.94
CA TYR A 146 -2.19 17.13 -3.12
C TYR A 146 -3.29 17.32 -4.16
N TRP A 147 -4.23 18.25 -3.94
CA TRP A 147 -5.32 18.47 -4.89
C TRP A 147 -4.80 18.93 -6.24
N PRO A 148 -5.42 18.47 -7.36
CA PRO A 148 -5.21 19.06 -8.67
C PRO A 148 -5.38 20.58 -8.65
N GLU A 149 -4.60 21.29 -9.48
CA GLU A 149 -4.65 22.76 -9.55
C GLU A 149 -6.06 23.26 -9.88
N GLU A 150 -6.79 22.51 -10.72
CA GLU A 150 -8.16 22.81 -11.14
C GLU A 150 -9.15 22.86 -9.97
N MET A 151 -8.82 22.23 -8.83
CA MET A 151 -9.68 22.17 -7.65
C MET A 151 -9.31 23.18 -6.56
N LYS A 152 -8.09 23.71 -6.56
CA LYS A 152 -7.56 24.51 -5.44
C LYS A 152 -8.33 25.81 -5.20
N HIS A 153 -8.92 26.40 -6.24
CA HIS A 153 -9.68 27.64 -6.16
C HIS A 153 -11.14 27.42 -5.71
N LEU A 154 -11.63 26.18 -5.69
CA LEU A 154 -13.00 25.87 -5.36
C LEU A 154 -13.29 25.94 -3.85
N GLN A 155 -14.51 26.34 -3.49
CA GLN A 155 -14.97 26.33 -2.12
C GLN A 155 -15.01 24.92 -1.56
N LYS A 156 -14.54 24.74 -0.32
CA LYS A 156 -14.65 23.47 0.41
C LYS A 156 -15.96 23.44 1.19
N VAL A 157 -16.77 22.42 0.92
CA VAL A 157 -18.03 22.19 1.62
C VAL A 157 -17.98 20.83 2.29
N LYS A 158 -18.29 20.74 3.59
CA LYS A 158 -18.35 19.49 4.33
C LYS A 158 -19.74 19.26 4.90
N ILE A 159 -20.30 18.08 4.64
CA ILE A 159 -21.57 17.64 5.25
C ILE A 159 -21.24 17.08 6.65
N ARG A 160 -21.89 17.63 7.67
CA ARG A 160 -21.85 17.08 9.02
C ARG A 160 -23.12 16.25 9.26
N TRP A 161 -22.94 15.02 9.68
CA TRP A 161 -24.02 14.11 10.02
C TRP A 161 -24.32 14.21 11.52
N GLN A 162 -25.60 14.09 11.88
CA GLN A 162 -26.00 14.09 13.31
C GLN A 162 -25.60 12.79 14.00
N ASP A 163 -25.65 11.67 13.26
CA ASP A 163 -25.25 10.36 13.76
C ASP A 163 -23.83 10.05 13.24
N GLU A 164 -22.84 10.10 14.10
CA GLU A 164 -21.49 9.68 13.76
C GLU A 164 -21.41 8.17 13.84
N GLN A 165 -21.41 7.52 12.69
CA GLN A 165 -21.06 6.12 12.57
C GLN A 165 -19.55 6.00 12.77
N GLN A 166 -19.15 5.48 13.92
CA GLN A 166 -17.75 5.37 14.27
C GLN A 166 -17.18 4.05 13.79
N LEU A 167 -16.25 4.11 12.83
CA LEU A 167 -15.49 2.95 12.39
C LEU A 167 -14.52 2.53 13.50
N GLU A 168 -14.59 1.26 13.92
CA GLU A 168 -13.69 0.65 14.90
C GLU A 168 -12.60 -0.15 14.18
N LEU A 169 -11.37 -0.07 14.70
CA LEU A 169 -10.22 -0.70 14.09
C LEU A 169 -9.38 -1.46 15.11
N HIS A 170 -9.07 -2.71 14.77
CA HIS A 170 -8.05 -3.52 15.42
C HIS A 170 -6.78 -3.50 14.58
N SER A 171 -5.71 -2.93 15.09
CA SER A 171 -4.44 -2.81 14.38
C SER A 171 -3.43 -3.84 14.85
N VAL A 172 -2.91 -4.63 13.91
CA VAL A 172 -1.96 -5.71 14.19
C VAL A 172 -0.67 -5.46 13.39
N LYS A 173 0.40 -5.16 14.11
CA LYS A 173 1.75 -5.05 13.53
C LYS A 173 2.39 -6.42 13.45
N THR A 174 3.06 -6.72 12.32
CA THR A 174 3.79 -7.96 12.14
C THR A 174 4.93 -7.79 11.15
N SER A 175 5.94 -8.65 11.21
CA SER A 175 7.00 -8.71 10.19
C SER A 175 6.59 -9.50 8.94
N SER A 176 5.49 -10.26 8.99
CA SER A 176 5.04 -11.18 7.93
C SER A 176 3.53 -11.13 7.72
N PRO A 177 2.98 -10.02 7.16
CA PRO A 177 1.53 -9.83 7.04
C PRO A 177 0.79 -10.98 6.33
N ALA A 178 1.32 -11.47 5.21
CA ALA A 178 0.70 -12.55 4.44
C ALA A 178 0.59 -13.87 5.23
N ARG A 179 1.56 -14.16 6.10
CA ARG A 179 1.54 -15.36 6.95
C ARG A 179 0.56 -15.22 8.10
N LEU A 180 0.51 -14.05 8.72
CA LEU A 180 -0.45 -13.79 9.78
C LEU A 180 -1.89 -13.86 9.28
N VAL A 181 -2.18 -13.32 8.08
CA VAL A 181 -3.50 -13.48 7.45
C VAL A 181 -3.78 -14.96 7.14
N ALA A 182 -2.77 -15.73 6.72
CA ALA A 182 -2.95 -17.16 6.50
C ALA A 182 -3.33 -17.90 7.80
N GLU A 183 -2.74 -17.55 8.94
CA GLU A 183 -3.14 -18.08 10.25
C GLU A 183 -4.57 -17.67 10.63
N PHE A 184 -5.00 -16.46 10.31
CA PHE A 184 -6.40 -16.03 10.47
C PHE A 184 -7.34 -16.89 9.64
N CYS A 185 -6.95 -17.22 8.39
CA CYS A 185 -7.73 -18.12 7.54
C CYS A 185 -7.85 -19.52 8.15
N GLU A 186 -6.76 -20.08 8.69
CA GLU A 186 -6.75 -21.42 9.29
C GLU A 186 -7.55 -21.49 10.59
N ASN A 187 -7.55 -20.43 11.38
CA ASN A 187 -8.26 -20.32 12.64
C ASN A 187 -9.69 -19.77 12.48
N ARG A 188 -10.17 -19.60 11.24
CA ARG A 188 -11.53 -19.13 10.96
C ARG A 188 -12.57 -20.10 11.51
N THR A 189 -13.60 -19.55 12.14
CA THR A 189 -14.82 -20.28 12.51
C THR A 189 -15.93 -20.04 11.48
N ASP A 190 -16.98 -20.83 11.47
CA ASP A 190 -18.12 -20.65 10.56
C ASP A 190 -19.03 -19.48 10.94
N GLU A 191 -18.71 -18.76 12.01
CA GLU A 191 -19.43 -17.59 12.46
C GLU A 191 -19.21 -16.36 11.58
N TYR A 192 -18.09 -16.31 10.81
CA TYR A 192 -17.75 -15.19 9.95
C TYR A 192 -17.04 -15.62 8.67
N ASN A 193 -17.15 -14.80 7.64
CA ASN A 193 -16.38 -14.90 6.40
C ASN A 193 -15.33 -13.79 6.36
N LEU A 194 -14.16 -14.10 5.84
CA LEU A 194 -13.07 -13.12 5.71
C LEU A 194 -13.13 -12.43 4.35
N HIS A 195 -13.18 -11.09 4.38
CA HIS A 195 -13.03 -10.22 3.22
C HIS A 195 -11.68 -9.52 3.30
N ILE A 196 -10.69 -10.05 2.58
CA ILE A 196 -9.28 -9.66 2.66
C ILE A 196 -8.96 -8.71 1.52
N PHE A 197 -8.67 -7.47 1.88
CA PHE A 197 -8.33 -6.38 0.95
C PHE A 197 -6.82 -6.19 0.91
N VAL A 198 -6.20 -6.53 -0.22
CA VAL A 198 -4.75 -6.42 -0.44
C VAL A 198 -4.44 -6.10 -1.89
N ASN A 199 -3.77 -4.98 -2.14
CA ASN A 199 -3.47 -4.55 -3.50
C ASN A 199 -2.29 -5.31 -4.13
N SER A 200 -2.31 -6.65 -4.07
CA SER A 200 -1.26 -7.50 -4.65
C SER A 200 -1.73 -8.94 -4.88
N VAL A 201 -1.91 -9.33 -6.13
CA VAL A 201 -2.25 -10.71 -6.50
C VAL A 201 -1.17 -11.72 -6.06
N THR A 202 0.09 -11.30 -6.04
CA THR A 202 1.20 -12.12 -5.53
C THR A 202 1.06 -12.41 -4.04
N VAL A 203 0.61 -11.42 -3.26
CA VAL A 203 0.35 -11.61 -1.82
C VAL A 203 -0.85 -12.55 -1.62
N ILE A 204 -1.94 -12.37 -2.39
CA ILE A 204 -3.09 -13.29 -2.37
C ILE A 204 -2.64 -14.73 -2.61
N SER A 205 -1.87 -14.98 -3.67
CA SER A 205 -1.33 -16.31 -3.97
C SER A 205 -0.48 -16.89 -2.83
N ARG A 206 0.29 -16.04 -2.12
CA ARG A 206 1.07 -16.46 -0.94
C ARG A 206 0.18 -16.86 0.23
N ILE A 207 -0.84 -16.06 0.54
CA ILE A 207 -1.80 -16.36 1.62
C ILE A 207 -2.49 -17.71 1.36
N ILE A 208 -3.02 -17.90 0.15
CA ILE A 208 -3.67 -19.15 -0.27
C ILE A 208 -2.75 -20.36 -0.05
N LYS A 209 -1.48 -20.25 -0.48
CA LYS A 209 -0.49 -21.31 -0.32
C LYS A 209 -0.12 -21.57 1.15
N TYR A 210 0.03 -20.52 1.94
CA TYR A 210 0.40 -20.66 3.36
C TYR A 210 -0.72 -21.29 4.17
N ALA A 211 -1.97 -20.89 3.94
CA ALA A 211 -3.13 -21.44 4.63
C ALA A 211 -3.64 -22.77 4.02
N GLY A 212 -3.11 -23.18 2.85
CA GLY A 212 -3.57 -24.40 2.16
C GLY A 212 -5.04 -24.34 1.76
N LEU A 213 -5.57 -23.16 1.43
CA LEU A 213 -6.97 -22.96 1.06
C LEU A 213 -7.29 -23.69 -0.23
N LYS A 214 -8.49 -24.25 -0.34
CA LYS A 214 -8.95 -24.94 -1.55
C LYS A 214 -9.66 -23.98 -2.50
N PRO A 215 -9.65 -24.24 -3.83
CA PRO A 215 -10.29 -23.35 -4.82
C PRO A 215 -11.79 -23.10 -4.57
N GLU A 216 -12.51 -24.10 -4.08
CA GLU A 216 -13.94 -24.01 -3.75
C GLU A 216 -14.23 -23.06 -2.59
N GLU A 217 -13.28 -22.83 -1.69
CA GLU A 217 -13.41 -22.00 -0.50
C GLU A 217 -13.04 -20.52 -0.77
N VAL A 218 -12.42 -20.25 -1.92
CA VAL A 218 -11.80 -18.96 -2.23
C VAL A 218 -12.53 -18.23 -3.35
N ARG A 219 -12.79 -16.92 -3.17
CA ARG A 219 -13.26 -16.00 -4.20
C ARG A 219 -12.23 -14.87 -4.37
N ILE A 220 -11.78 -14.61 -5.60
CA ILE A 220 -10.74 -13.64 -5.89
C ILE A 220 -11.25 -12.62 -6.89
N ILE A 221 -11.28 -11.35 -6.50
CA ILE A 221 -11.68 -10.21 -7.33
C ILE A 221 -10.45 -9.35 -7.62
N CYS A 222 -9.99 -9.38 -8.86
CA CYS A 222 -8.89 -8.56 -9.34
C CYS A 222 -9.10 -8.17 -10.81
N SER A 223 -8.20 -7.36 -11.38
CA SER A 223 -8.33 -6.86 -12.75
C SER A 223 -8.45 -7.99 -13.78
N LYS A 224 -9.44 -7.85 -14.68
CA LYS A 224 -9.76 -8.76 -15.79
C LYS A 224 -9.47 -8.16 -17.16
N ASN A 225 -8.88 -6.96 -17.28
CA ASN A 225 -8.51 -6.40 -18.57
C ASN A 225 -7.52 -7.34 -19.30
N ARG A 226 -7.49 -7.28 -20.66
CA ARG A 226 -6.77 -8.26 -21.49
C ARG A 226 -5.32 -8.50 -21.05
N GLU A 227 -4.60 -7.42 -20.71
CA GLU A 227 -3.18 -7.50 -20.34
C GLU A 227 -2.98 -8.11 -18.94
N ASN A 228 -3.81 -7.72 -17.96
CA ASN A 228 -3.65 -8.13 -16.57
C ASN A 228 -4.28 -9.50 -16.25
N LYS A 229 -5.31 -9.93 -17.01
CA LYS A 229 -6.01 -11.19 -16.73
C LYS A 229 -5.08 -12.40 -16.80
N ALA A 230 -4.34 -12.54 -17.89
CA ALA A 230 -3.41 -13.65 -18.10
C ALA A 230 -2.28 -13.64 -17.05
N LEU A 231 -1.72 -12.45 -16.77
CA LEU A 231 -0.67 -12.26 -15.78
C LEU A 231 -1.17 -12.57 -14.35
N ASN A 232 -2.36 -12.09 -13.98
CA ASN A 232 -2.94 -12.36 -12.67
C ASN A 232 -3.27 -13.84 -12.51
N GLN A 233 -3.87 -14.47 -13.55
CA GLN A 233 -4.18 -15.89 -13.53
C GLN A 233 -2.92 -16.76 -13.41
N SER A 234 -1.81 -16.38 -14.06
CA SER A 234 -0.53 -17.11 -13.93
C SER A 234 0.04 -17.05 -12.51
N LYS A 235 -0.15 -15.92 -11.78
CA LYS A 235 0.28 -15.77 -10.38
C LYS A 235 -0.56 -16.60 -9.41
N LEU A 236 -1.86 -16.73 -9.68
CA LEU A 236 -2.79 -17.49 -8.85
C LEU A 236 -2.67 -19.00 -9.06
N GLY A 237 -2.38 -19.42 -10.28
CA GLY A 237 -2.41 -20.82 -10.70
C GLY A 237 -3.71 -21.16 -11.44
N LYS A 238 -3.75 -22.34 -12.08
CA LYS A 238 -4.85 -22.75 -12.97
C LYS A 238 -6.18 -22.97 -12.22
N ASP A 239 -6.10 -23.40 -10.97
CA ASP A 239 -7.26 -23.84 -10.19
C ASP A 239 -8.00 -22.67 -9.51
N TYR A 240 -7.33 -21.53 -9.31
CA TYR A 240 -7.90 -20.36 -8.64
C TYR A 240 -8.37 -19.31 -9.66
N LEU A 241 -9.64 -19.43 -10.05
CA LEU A 241 -10.22 -18.54 -11.05
C LEU A 241 -10.50 -17.13 -10.51
N ILE A 242 -10.33 -16.13 -11.38
CA ILE A 242 -10.71 -14.75 -11.08
C ILE A 242 -12.23 -14.65 -11.21
N ALA A 243 -12.89 -14.34 -10.09
CA ALA A 243 -14.34 -14.25 -9.96
C ALA A 243 -14.91 -12.89 -10.40
N ASP A 244 -16.21 -12.81 -10.55
CA ASP A 244 -16.95 -11.54 -10.66
C ASP A 244 -17.45 -11.08 -9.29
N ILE A 245 -17.69 -9.77 -9.15
CA ILE A 245 -18.19 -9.21 -7.89
C ILE A 245 -19.60 -9.72 -7.55
N THR A 246 -20.35 -10.13 -8.56
CA THR A 246 -21.68 -10.73 -8.44
C THR A 246 -21.69 -12.21 -8.07
N ASP A 247 -20.53 -12.88 -8.18
CA ASP A 247 -20.44 -14.28 -7.78
C ASP A 247 -20.68 -14.44 -6.27
N PRO A 248 -21.22 -15.59 -5.83
CA PRO A 248 -21.49 -15.84 -4.42
C PRO A 248 -20.26 -15.65 -3.53
N VAL A 249 -20.47 -15.06 -2.35
CA VAL A 249 -19.43 -14.97 -1.33
C VAL A 249 -19.01 -16.35 -0.85
N LYS A 250 -17.74 -16.48 -0.48
CA LYS A 250 -17.15 -17.71 0.03
C LYS A 250 -16.54 -17.48 1.42
N PRO A 251 -16.10 -18.51 2.12
CA PRO A 251 -15.41 -18.34 3.40
C PRO A 251 -14.24 -17.36 3.36
N TYR A 252 -13.49 -17.35 2.24
CA TYR A 252 -12.33 -16.48 2.02
C TYR A 252 -12.49 -15.69 0.73
N ASN A 253 -12.63 -14.37 0.85
CA ASN A 253 -12.82 -13.46 -0.28
C ASN A 253 -11.65 -12.49 -0.37
N PHE A 254 -10.95 -12.45 -1.49
CA PHE A 254 -9.80 -11.60 -1.73
C PHE A 254 -10.11 -10.52 -2.73
N TYR A 255 -9.65 -9.30 -2.45
CA TYR A 255 -9.91 -8.13 -3.27
C TYR A 255 -8.64 -7.34 -3.54
N THR A 256 -8.43 -6.92 -4.78
CA THR A 256 -7.45 -5.88 -5.13
C THR A 256 -8.14 -4.53 -5.31
N SER A 257 -7.38 -3.48 -5.65
CA SER A 257 -7.89 -2.12 -5.82
C SER A 257 -9.11 -1.99 -6.74
N THR A 258 -9.32 -2.93 -7.65
CA THR A 258 -10.51 -2.96 -8.53
C THR A 258 -11.85 -3.10 -7.79
N ALA A 259 -11.81 -3.51 -6.53
CA ALA A 259 -13.00 -3.72 -5.69
C ALA A 259 -12.97 -2.93 -4.37
N PHE A 260 -11.96 -2.07 -4.14
CA PHE A 260 -11.93 -1.23 -2.95
C PHE A 260 -12.99 -0.12 -3.02
N GLU A 261 -13.31 0.29 -4.24
CA GLU A 261 -14.29 1.33 -4.54
C GLU A 261 -15.30 0.81 -5.57
N GLY A 262 -16.50 1.36 -5.55
CA GLY A 262 -17.50 1.13 -6.61
C GLY A 262 -18.21 -0.22 -6.62
N CYS A 263 -18.04 -1.07 -5.61
CA CYS A 263 -18.81 -2.30 -5.47
C CYS A 263 -19.52 -2.38 -4.12
N ASP A 264 -20.55 -3.19 -4.02
CA ASP A 264 -21.20 -3.54 -2.75
C ASP A 264 -21.06 -5.03 -2.51
N ILE A 265 -20.77 -5.38 -1.27
CA ILE A 265 -20.64 -6.75 -0.80
C ILE A 265 -21.75 -7.00 0.23
N TYR A 266 -22.60 -7.94 -0.06
CA TYR A 266 -23.69 -8.36 0.85
C TYR A 266 -23.28 -9.67 1.51
N ASP A 267 -22.92 -9.59 2.77
CA ASP A 267 -22.55 -10.75 3.61
C ASP A 267 -22.78 -10.41 5.08
N GLU A 268 -23.80 -10.97 5.69
CA GLU A 268 -24.15 -10.72 7.09
C GLU A 268 -23.07 -11.12 8.07
N LYS A 269 -22.19 -12.05 7.67
CA LYS A 269 -21.08 -12.60 8.47
C LYS A 269 -19.72 -12.00 8.06
N GLY A 270 -19.68 -11.08 7.10
CA GLY A 270 -18.42 -10.59 6.53
C GLY A 270 -17.63 -9.72 7.50
N ILE A 271 -16.34 -10.00 7.67
CA ILE A 271 -15.36 -9.16 8.39
C ILE A 271 -14.34 -8.64 7.39
N ALA A 272 -14.07 -7.33 7.42
CA ALA A 272 -13.05 -6.70 6.61
C ALA A 272 -11.65 -6.84 7.25
N VAL A 273 -10.71 -7.39 6.49
CA VAL A 273 -9.29 -7.46 6.84
C VAL A 273 -8.49 -6.69 5.80
N ILE A 274 -7.80 -5.65 6.21
CA ILE A 274 -6.90 -4.87 5.36
C ILE A 274 -5.47 -5.36 5.60
N LEU A 275 -4.75 -5.64 4.52
CA LEU A 275 -3.36 -6.06 4.59
C LEU A 275 -2.46 -5.04 3.90
N ASN A 276 -1.51 -4.47 4.66
CA ASN A 276 -0.51 -3.52 4.23
C ASN A 276 0.89 -4.10 4.47
N ASP A 277 1.63 -4.41 3.40
CA ASP A 277 2.98 -4.96 3.51
C ASP A 277 4.01 -3.88 3.15
N GLY A 278 4.71 -3.37 4.16
CA GLY A 278 5.75 -2.36 3.99
C GLY A 278 6.94 -2.77 3.12
N HIS A 279 7.09 -4.07 2.82
CA HIS A 279 8.05 -4.57 1.84
C HIS A 279 7.53 -4.50 0.39
N ILE A 280 6.24 -4.19 0.22
CA ILE A 280 5.54 -4.11 -1.06
C ILE A 280 4.83 -2.76 -1.16
N PRO A 281 5.51 -1.68 -1.59
CA PRO A 281 4.98 -0.32 -1.53
C PRO A 281 3.59 -0.12 -2.13
N HIS A 282 3.27 -0.80 -3.23
CA HIS A 282 1.96 -0.71 -3.88
C HIS A 282 0.82 -1.41 -3.10
N SER A 283 1.12 -2.13 -2.03
CA SER A 283 0.11 -2.73 -1.15
C SER A 283 -0.32 -1.80 -0.01
N LEU A 284 0.41 -0.69 0.20
CA LEU A 284 0.09 0.27 1.25
C LEU A 284 -1.13 1.10 0.86
N LEU A 285 -2.12 1.15 1.73
CA LEU A 285 -3.38 1.84 1.48
C LEU A 285 -3.47 3.13 2.31
N PRO A 286 -3.85 4.27 1.69
CA PRO A 286 -4.12 5.49 2.42
C PRO A 286 -5.26 5.30 3.43
N VAL A 287 -5.03 5.72 4.67
CA VAL A 287 -5.98 5.55 5.78
C VAL A 287 -7.22 6.42 5.59
N ASP A 288 -7.00 7.70 5.31
CA ASP A 288 -8.04 8.73 5.15
C ASP A 288 -9.02 8.46 4.02
N THR A 289 -8.60 7.71 3.00
CA THR A 289 -9.42 7.42 1.82
C THR A 289 -9.90 5.97 1.81
N LEU A 290 -8.99 5.00 1.74
CA LEU A 290 -9.37 3.62 1.41
C LEU A 290 -9.94 2.82 2.58
N PHE A 291 -9.59 3.12 3.85
CA PHE A 291 -10.13 2.38 4.98
C PHE A 291 -11.66 2.57 5.10
N PHE A 292 -12.13 3.81 4.95
CA PHE A 292 -13.57 4.10 4.94
C PHE A 292 -14.28 3.55 3.71
N GLN A 293 -13.62 3.57 2.55
CA GLN A 293 -14.18 2.99 1.33
C GLN A 293 -14.35 1.48 1.48
N ILE A 294 -13.34 0.79 1.98
CA ILE A 294 -13.36 -0.66 2.22
C ILE A 294 -14.43 -1.03 3.26
N ALA A 295 -14.49 -0.33 4.39
CA ALA A 295 -15.53 -0.55 5.40
C ALA A 295 -16.92 -0.40 4.81
N GLY A 296 -17.13 0.65 4.01
CA GLY A 296 -18.39 0.90 3.33
C GLY A 296 -18.78 -0.14 2.28
N ARG A 297 -17.93 -1.10 1.90
CA ARG A 297 -18.26 -2.18 0.96
C ARG A 297 -19.18 -3.23 1.56
N LEU A 298 -19.01 -3.58 2.83
CA LEU A 298 -19.85 -4.54 3.54
C LEU A 298 -21.16 -3.88 3.97
N ARG A 299 -22.26 -4.11 3.22
CA ARG A 299 -23.52 -3.34 3.38
C ARG A 299 -24.42 -3.83 4.51
N ASN A 300 -24.54 -5.12 4.67
CA ASN A 300 -25.44 -5.76 5.64
C ASN A 300 -24.71 -6.61 6.70
N SER A 301 -23.40 -6.50 6.78
CA SER A 301 -22.64 -7.22 7.79
C SER A 301 -22.91 -6.68 9.20
N ARG A 302 -22.99 -7.58 10.18
CA ARG A 302 -22.98 -7.23 11.61
C ARG A 302 -21.64 -6.65 12.07
N TYR A 303 -20.57 -6.80 11.26
CA TYR A 303 -19.22 -6.28 11.51
C TYR A 303 -18.84 -5.13 10.57
N ARG A 304 -19.82 -4.51 9.87
CA ARG A 304 -19.55 -3.47 8.85
C ARG A 304 -18.77 -2.27 9.36
N ASP A 305 -18.85 -1.98 10.65
CA ASP A 305 -18.18 -0.85 11.30
C ASP A 305 -16.89 -1.26 12.01
N TYR A 306 -16.37 -2.47 11.72
CA TYR A 306 -15.18 -3.03 12.32
C TYR A 306 -14.20 -3.52 11.25
N ILE A 307 -12.94 -3.10 11.36
CA ILE A 307 -11.85 -3.50 10.47
C ILE A 307 -10.70 -4.08 11.26
N ILE A 308 -10.08 -5.12 10.72
CA ILE A 308 -8.78 -5.62 11.16
C ILE A 308 -7.72 -5.10 10.18
N ASN A 309 -6.78 -4.29 10.65
CA ASN A 309 -5.65 -3.82 9.86
C ASN A 309 -4.38 -4.59 10.23
N ILE A 310 -3.88 -5.42 9.32
CA ILE A 310 -2.64 -6.18 9.48
C ILE A 310 -1.57 -5.50 8.64
N PHE A 311 -0.47 -5.06 9.29
CA PHE A 311 0.55 -4.33 8.56
C PHE A 311 1.98 -4.66 9.01
N SER A 312 2.93 -4.42 8.11
CA SER A 312 4.34 -4.28 8.45
C SER A 312 4.82 -2.86 8.14
N PRO A 313 5.66 -2.26 8.99
CA PRO A 313 6.28 -0.98 8.69
C PRO A 313 7.16 -1.06 7.44
N THR A 314 7.28 0.04 6.73
CA THR A 314 8.26 0.18 5.66
C THR A 314 9.68 0.24 6.25
N LYS A 315 10.64 -0.33 5.54
CA LYS A 315 12.05 -0.10 5.84
C LYS A 315 12.51 1.06 4.96
N ASN A 316 12.55 2.26 5.52
CA ASN A 316 13.21 3.37 4.88
C ASN A 316 14.71 3.06 4.76
N THR A 317 15.20 3.06 3.54
CA THR A 317 16.60 2.79 3.22
C THR A 317 17.37 4.07 2.90
N ASP A 318 16.68 5.20 2.84
CA ASP A 318 17.28 6.53 2.64
C ASP A 318 16.98 7.44 3.85
N ASP A 319 17.93 8.33 4.16
CA ASP A 319 17.81 9.32 5.24
C ASP A 319 17.12 10.62 4.76
N VAL A 320 16.48 10.61 3.57
CA VAL A 320 15.85 11.79 2.95
C VAL A 320 14.52 12.07 3.62
N THR A 321 14.39 13.21 4.25
CA THR A 321 13.12 13.69 4.84
C THR A 321 12.06 13.99 3.76
N CYS A 322 10.79 14.04 4.14
CA CYS A 322 9.71 14.41 3.21
C CYS A 322 9.89 15.83 2.65
N ASP A 323 10.41 16.75 3.44
CA ASP A 323 10.64 18.14 2.99
C ASP A 323 11.79 18.22 1.99
N GLU A 324 12.90 17.52 2.22
CA GLU A 324 14.00 17.40 1.26
C GLU A 324 13.54 16.72 -0.03
N TYR A 325 12.73 15.67 0.09
CA TYR A 325 12.14 15.00 -1.07
C TYR A 325 11.20 15.94 -1.85
N ALA A 326 10.36 16.71 -1.16
CA ALA A 326 9.47 17.69 -1.77
C ALA A 326 10.27 18.80 -2.49
N GLY A 327 11.35 19.29 -1.90
CA GLY A 327 12.26 20.26 -2.51
C GLY A 327 12.93 19.71 -3.79
N ALA A 328 13.44 18.47 -3.72
CA ALA A 328 14.03 17.80 -4.89
C ALA A 328 12.98 17.52 -5.98
N SER A 329 11.76 17.14 -5.59
CA SER A 329 10.62 16.94 -6.48
C SER A 329 10.21 18.24 -7.20
N GLU A 330 10.18 19.37 -6.48
CA GLU A 330 9.85 20.67 -7.09
C GLU A 330 10.94 21.14 -8.06
N LYS A 331 12.21 20.90 -7.74
CA LYS A 331 13.31 21.13 -8.69
C LYS A 331 13.15 20.29 -9.96
N ALA A 332 12.87 18.98 -9.80
CA ALA A 332 12.63 18.08 -10.92
C ALA A 332 11.41 18.51 -11.77
N PHE A 333 10.38 19.08 -11.14
CA PHE A 333 9.22 19.59 -11.85
C PHE A 333 9.57 20.82 -12.71
N LYS A 334 10.33 21.78 -12.17
CA LYS A 334 10.82 22.94 -12.95
C LYS A 334 11.72 22.51 -14.12
N GLU A 335 12.56 21.51 -13.92
CA GLU A 335 13.37 20.92 -14.99
C GLU A 335 12.46 20.28 -16.07
N ALA A 336 11.35 19.64 -15.66
CA ALA A 336 10.37 19.06 -16.58
C ALA A 336 9.63 20.13 -17.40
N GLU A 337 9.28 21.27 -16.79
CA GLU A 337 8.68 22.43 -17.49
C GLU A 337 9.63 22.98 -18.55
N GLU A 338 10.89 23.20 -18.18
CA GLU A 338 11.90 23.71 -19.09
C GLU A 338 12.21 22.71 -20.23
N TYR A 339 12.31 21.41 -19.91
CA TYR A 339 12.49 20.35 -20.90
C TYR A 339 11.31 20.33 -21.89
N ALA A 340 10.08 20.31 -21.39
CA ALA A 340 8.88 20.31 -22.23
C ALA A 340 8.83 21.54 -23.16
N ARG A 341 9.17 22.71 -22.64
CA ARG A 341 9.23 23.95 -23.43
C ARG A 341 10.24 23.84 -24.58
N ARG A 342 11.47 23.39 -24.31
CA ARG A 342 12.54 23.28 -25.32
C ARG A 342 12.21 22.24 -26.39
N ILE A 343 11.64 21.11 -26.05
CA ILE A 343 11.16 20.11 -27.03
C ILE A 343 10.09 20.72 -27.95
N ASN A 344 9.12 21.41 -27.36
CA ASN A 344 8.05 22.06 -28.14
C ASN A 344 8.56 23.21 -29.03
N ASP A 345 9.66 23.86 -28.65
CA ASP A 345 10.37 24.89 -29.45
C ASP A 345 11.24 24.25 -30.55
N GLY A 346 11.23 22.95 -30.73
CA GLY A 346 11.92 22.23 -31.80
C GLY A 346 13.39 21.86 -31.53
N ILE A 347 13.86 21.97 -30.28
CA ILE A 347 15.20 21.54 -29.88
C ILE A 347 15.20 20.01 -29.82
N LYS A 348 16.17 19.39 -30.49
CA LYS A 348 16.28 17.92 -30.48
C LYS A 348 16.66 17.37 -29.10
N GLU A 349 16.08 16.24 -28.76
CA GLU A 349 16.33 15.56 -27.47
C GLU A 349 17.83 15.24 -27.27
N ALA A 350 18.52 14.86 -28.35
CA ALA A 350 19.97 14.57 -28.31
C ALA A 350 20.80 15.78 -27.85
N ASP A 351 20.38 17.00 -28.19
CA ASP A 351 21.09 18.24 -27.84
C ASP A 351 20.85 18.65 -26.37
N MET A 352 19.94 17.95 -25.68
CA MET A 352 19.57 18.21 -24.29
C MET A 352 19.96 17.09 -23.33
N ALA A 353 20.53 15.99 -23.82
CA ALA A 353 20.82 14.79 -23.02
C ALA A 353 21.76 15.07 -21.85
N GLU A 354 22.69 16.03 -21.98
CA GLU A 354 23.59 16.47 -20.90
C GLU A 354 22.92 17.36 -19.86
N LEU A 355 21.85 18.07 -20.26
CA LEU A 355 21.15 19.03 -19.39
C LEU A 355 20.05 18.36 -18.54
N TYR A 356 19.44 17.30 -19.06
CA TYR A 356 18.29 16.65 -18.42
C TYR A 356 18.47 15.15 -18.33
N THR A 357 19.12 14.70 -17.27
CA THR A 357 19.29 13.26 -16.95
C THR A 357 18.03 12.61 -16.39
N ASN A 358 17.12 13.42 -15.86
CA ASN A 358 15.88 12.96 -15.24
C ASN A 358 14.66 13.59 -15.93
N LYS A 359 13.88 12.76 -16.63
CA LYS A 359 12.64 13.15 -17.32
C LYS A 359 11.40 12.91 -16.45
N ARG A 360 11.54 12.95 -15.14
CA ARG A 360 10.46 12.80 -14.18
C ARG A 360 9.41 13.88 -14.42
N TYR A 361 8.14 13.50 -14.32
CA TYR A 361 6.99 14.41 -14.50
C TYR A 361 6.77 14.97 -15.92
N VAL A 362 7.43 14.41 -16.94
CA VAL A 362 7.21 14.80 -18.33
C VAL A 362 6.31 13.79 -19.03
N ARG A 363 5.38 14.27 -19.81
CA ARG A 363 4.49 13.43 -20.65
C ARG A 363 4.12 14.11 -21.98
N MET A 364 3.65 13.30 -22.91
CA MET A 364 3.02 13.77 -24.13
C MET A 364 1.53 13.98 -23.90
N GLN A 365 1.02 15.17 -24.24
CA GLN A 365 -0.40 15.49 -24.19
C GLN A 365 -0.80 16.31 -25.44
N ASP A 366 -1.84 15.89 -26.14
CA ASP A 366 -2.33 16.55 -27.37
C ASP A 366 -1.20 16.85 -28.39
N GLY A 367 -0.22 15.93 -28.52
CA GLY A 367 0.93 16.08 -29.43
C GLY A 367 2.03 17.04 -28.94
N ARG A 368 1.96 17.50 -27.70
CA ARG A 368 2.98 18.38 -27.08
C ARG A 368 3.54 17.77 -25.80
N MET A 369 4.80 18.02 -25.52
CA MET A 369 5.38 17.70 -24.22
C MET A 369 4.87 18.67 -23.15
N THR A 370 4.49 18.13 -22.00
CA THR A 370 4.03 18.93 -20.85
C THR A 370 4.63 18.39 -19.56
N ALA A 371 4.89 19.28 -18.61
CA ALA A 371 5.14 18.88 -17.23
C ALA A 371 3.80 18.59 -16.53
N ASP A 372 3.75 17.54 -15.77
CA ASP A 372 2.51 17.02 -15.18
C ASP A 372 2.55 17.13 -13.64
N ARG A 373 1.85 18.14 -13.12
CA ARG A 373 1.75 18.40 -11.67
C ARG A 373 1.02 17.29 -10.92
N ASN A 374 0.09 16.58 -11.56
CA ASN A 374 -0.63 15.48 -10.93
C ASN A 374 0.26 14.24 -10.76
N MET A 375 1.22 14.01 -11.67
CA MET A 375 2.26 12.99 -11.46
C MET A 375 3.11 13.33 -10.23
N GLN A 376 3.49 14.59 -10.07
CA GLN A 376 4.26 15.03 -8.91
C GLN A 376 3.46 14.91 -7.62
N ASN A 377 2.20 15.36 -7.58
CA ASN A 377 1.33 15.24 -6.41
C ASN A 377 1.12 13.78 -5.98
N ASN A 378 0.93 12.88 -6.95
CA ASN A 378 0.81 11.45 -6.69
C ASN A 378 2.10 10.85 -6.13
N ASP A 379 3.24 11.25 -6.65
CA ASP A 379 4.55 10.81 -6.18
C ASP A 379 4.84 11.30 -4.73
N LEU A 380 4.54 12.55 -4.43
CA LEU A 380 4.64 13.11 -3.08
C LEU A 380 3.69 12.41 -2.10
N LEU A 381 2.45 12.12 -2.52
CA LEU A 381 1.49 11.36 -1.72
C LEU A 381 2.00 9.95 -1.39
N LYS A 382 2.56 9.25 -2.37
CA LYS A 382 3.17 7.94 -2.16
C LYS A 382 4.39 8.00 -1.25
N ARG A 383 5.23 9.01 -1.40
CA ARG A 383 6.39 9.21 -0.52
C ARG A 383 5.95 9.43 0.93
N GLU A 384 4.96 10.29 1.17
CA GLU A 384 4.41 10.51 2.52
C GLU A 384 3.84 9.20 3.10
N LEU A 385 3.05 8.47 2.31
CA LEU A 385 2.48 7.19 2.73
C LEU A 385 3.56 6.20 3.16
N GLN A 386 4.61 6.02 2.36
CA GLN A 386 5.68 5.06 2.62
C GLN A 386 6.59 5.50 3.75
N SER A 387 7.03 6.76 3.77
CA SER A 387 8.10 7.22 4.67
C SER A 387 7.57 7.76 5.99
N VAL A 388 6.36 8.30 6.03
CA VAL A 388 5.75 8.87 7.24
C VAL A 388 4.71 7.92 7.79
N THR A 389 3.60 7.70 7.06
CA THR A 389 2.45 6.96 7.58
C THR A 389 2.83 5.53 7.97
N TYR A 390 3.44 4.77 7.06
CA TYR A 390 3.87 3.38 7.32
C TYR A 390 5.32 3.25 7.76
N GLY A 391 6.07 4.35 7.80
CA GLY A 391 7.47 4.36 8.25
C GLY A 391 7.62 4.09 9.74
N ASN A 392 6.61 4.41 10.54
CA ASN A 392 6.59 4.25 11.98
C ASN A 392 5.20 3.82 12.45
N TRP A 393 5.16 2.93 13.44
CA TRP A 393 3.90 2.49 14.08
C TRP A 393 3.07 3.68 14.61
N GLN A 394 3.70 4.59 15.37
CA GLN A 394 3.00 5.70 16.01
C GLN A 394 2.36 6.62 14.97
N ASN A 395 3.08 6.94 13.90
CA ASN A 395 2.55 7.76 12.81
C ASN A 395 1.31 7.15 12.17
N LEU A 396 1.30 5.82 11.96
CA LEU A 396 0.13 5.13 11.42
C LEU A 396 -1.05 5.21 12.40
N MET A 397 -0.81 5.04 13.71
CA MET A 397 -1.87 5.15 14.72
C MET A 397 -2.41 6.58 14.81
N ASP A 398 -1.55 7.58 14.73
CA ASP A 398 -1.94 9.00 14.73
C ASP A 398 -2.76 9.36 13.47
N GLU A 399 -2.37 8.85 12.30
CA GLU A 399 -3.12 9.02 11.06
C GLU A 399 -4.50 8.37 11.14
N ILE A 400 -4.59 7.15 11.70
CA ILE A 400 -5.87 6.44 11.92
C ILE A 400 -6.77 7.25 12.86
N ALA A 401 -6.24 7.70 13.99
CA ALA A 401 -7.00 8.47 14.96
C ALA A 401 -7.46 9.84 14.39
N SER A 402 -6.57 10.54 13.68
CA SER A 402 -6.88 11.83 13.05
C SER A 402 -7.92 11.73 11.94
N SER A 403 -8.04 10.56 11.31
CA SER A 403 -9.08 10.26 10.32
C SER A 403 -10.47 10.00 10.95
N GLY A 404 -10.59 9.98 12.28
CA GLY A 404 -11.84 9.73 12.99
C GLY A 404 -12.16 8.24 13.19
N ILE A 405 -11.20 7.35 12.96
CA ILE A 405 -11.32 5.91 13.21
C ILE A 405 -10.96 5.63 14.67
N LYS A 406 -11.84 4.94 15.38
CA LYS A 406 -11.59 4.53 16.77
C LYS A 406 -10.73 3.28 16.83
N ILE A 407 -9.54 3.40 17.39
CA ILE A 407 -8.67 2.25 17.62
C ILE A 407 -9.15 1.54 18.88
N VAL A 408 -9.70 0.33 18.73
CA VAL A 408 -10.23 -0.48 19.84
C VAL A 408 -9.19 -1.46 20.39
N LYS A 409 -8.23 -1.87 19.54
CA LYS A 409 -7.13 -2.74 19.95
C LYS A 409 -5.89 -2.49 19.10
N THR A 410 -4.73 -2.55 19.73
CA THR A 410 -3.43 -2.58 19.06
C THR A 410 -2.62 -3.73 19.60
N GLU A 411 -1.97 -4.49 18.72
CA GLU A 411 -1.09 -5.58 19.13
C GLU A 411 0.04 -5.81 18.14
N GLU A 412 1.09 -6.46 18.61
CA GLU A 412 2.17 -6.96 17.77
C GLU A 412 2.07 -8.48 17.75
N ALA A 413 1.89 -9.06 16.58
CA ALA A 413 1.69 -10.49 16.40
C ALA A 413 2.75 -11.08 15.46
N TYR A 414 3.25 -12.23 15.81
CA TYR A 414 4.22 -12.97 15.01
C TYR A 414 3.62 -14.33 14.64
N PRO A 415 3.58 -14.67 13.32
CA PRO A 415 3.02 -15.94 12.89
C PRO A 415 3.82 -17.10 13.48
N GLU A 416 3.13 -18.03 14.14
CA GLU A 416 3.74 -19.20 14.80
C GLU A 416 4.15 -20.31 13.83
N LYS A 417 3.37 -20.47 12.74
CA LYS A 417 3.53 -21.61 11.81
C LYS A 417 4.85 -21.71 11.08
N PRO A 418 5.45 -20.61 10.58
CA PRO A 418 6.72 -20.71 9.85
C PRO A 418 7.81 -21.36 10.66
N VAL A 419 7.73 -21.23 11.96
CA VAL A 419 8.73 -21.74 12.89
C VAL A 419 8.50 -23.22 13.18
N LYS A 420 7.25 -23.64 13.36
CA LYS A 420 6.90 -25.07 13.52
C LYS A 420 7.20 -25.87 12.24
N GLU A 421 6.85 -25.33 11.06
CA GLU A 421 7.12 -25.98 9.78
C GLU A 421 8.60 -25.97 9.40
N ALA A 422 9.32 -24.87 9.66
CA ALA A 422 10.76 -24.78 9.44
C ALA A 422 11.55 -25.76 10.32
N ALA A 423 11.06 -26.04 11.53
CA ALA A 423 11.68 -27.00 12.43
C ALA A 423 11.42 -28.47 12.06
N THR A 424 10.36 -28.75 11.30
CA THR A 424 9.92 -30.13 10.97
C THR A 424 10.20 -30.55 9.52
N LYS A 425 10.33 -29.63 8.55
CA LYS A 425 10.61 -29.90 7.11
C LYS A 425 12.09 -29.73 6.77
N LYS A 426 12.51 -30.25 5.60
CA LYS A 426 13.80 -29.95 4.93
C LYS A 426 13.83 -28.50 4.42
N THR A 427 13.74 -27.51 5.33
CA THR A 427 13.81 -26.09 5.03
C THR A 427 15.26 -25.66 4.82
N SER A 428 15.50 -24.70 3.91
CA SER A 428 16.83 -24.17 3.66
C SER A 428 17.37 -23.43 4.91
N PHE A 429 18.69 -23.46 5.11
CA PHE A 429 19.33 -22.69 6.20
C PHE A 429 18.91 -21.21 6.17
N LYS A 430 18.80 -20.62 4.99
CA LYS A 430 18.39 -19.23 4.80
C LYS A 430 17.02 -18.91 5.40
N GLU A 431 16.03 -19.74 5.10
CA GLU A 431 14.65 -19.55 5.60
C GLU A 431 14.60 -19.70 7.13
N MET A 432 15.31 -20.70 7.63
CA MET A 432 15.36 -20.99 9.06
C MET A 432 16.10 -19.93 9.86
N PHE A 433 17.21 -19.42 9.32
CA PHE A 433 17.97 -18.35 9.95
C PHE A 433 17.16 -17.03 9.99
N LYS A 434 16.43 -16.70 8.94
CA LYS A 434 15.53 -15.54 8.92
C LYS A 434 14.41 -15.67 9.97
N ALA A 435 13.73 -16.80 10.02
CA ALA A 435 12.71 -17.08 11.02
C ALA A 435 13.28 -16.97 12.45
N TYR A 436 14.50 -17.44 12.68
CA TYR A 436 15.17 -17.31 13.98
C TYR A 436 15.51 -15.87 14.35
N CYS A 437 15.96 -15.05 13.37
CA CYS A 437 16.20 -13.61 13.57
C CYS A 437 14.90 -12.89 13.96
N GLU A 438 13.80 -13.20 13.29
CA GLU A 438 12.47 -12.65 13.59
C GLU A 438 12.05 -12.97 15.04
N LEU A 439 12.25 -14.21 15.49
CA LEU A 439 11.95 -14.64 16.86
C LEU A 439 12.82 -13.94 17.90
N LYS A 440 14.11 -13.70 17.59
CA LYS A 440 15.03 -13.01 18.49
C LYS A 440 14.79 -11.50 18.55
N SER A 441 14.23 -10.91 17.49
CA SER A 441 13.86 -9.49 17.49
C SER A 441 12.58 -9.22 18.31
N ALA A 442 11.75 -10.24 18.51
CA ALA A 442 10.63 -10.18 19.46
C ALA A 442 11.19 -10.11 20.89
N LYS A 443 11.00 -8.98 21.58
CA LYS A 443 11.44 -8.77 22.97
C LYS A 443 10.62 -9.64 23.94
N SER A 444 10.72 -10.96 23.83
CA SER A 444 10.15 -11.90 24.80
C SER A 444 11.16 -12.15 25.94
N LEU A 445 10.70 -12.08 27.17
CA LEU A 445 11.51 -12.41 28.37
C LEU A 445 11.91 -13.89 28.43
N PHE A 446 11.18 -14.76 27.71
CA PHE A 446 11.44 -16.20 27.66
C PHE A 446 11.49 -16.69 26.21
N PRO A 447 12.35 -17.70 25.89
CA PRO A 447 12.38 -18.28 24.56
C PRO A 447 11.04 -18.96 24.23
N THR A 448 10.52 -18.70 23.04
CA THR A 448 9.28 -19.34 22.56
C THR A 448 9.50 -20.83 22.28
N ALA A 449 8.44 -21.65 22.33
CA ALA A 449 8.51 -23.09 22.01
C ALA A 449 9.16 -23.32 20.62
N ALA A 450 8.90 -22.46 19.68
CA ALA A 450 9.45 -22.45 18.35
C ALA A 450 10.95 -22.16 18.31
N GLN A 451 11.42 -21.23 19.11
CA GLN A 451 12.84 -20.91 19.27
C GLN A 451 13.61 -22.11 19.85
N ILE A 452 13.07 -22.71 20.90
CA ILE A 452 13.63 -23.93 21.53
C ILE A 452 13.72 -25.07 20.50
N LEU A 453 12.73 -25.23 19.64
CA LEU A 453 12.68 -26.30 18.63
C LEU A 453 13.73 -26.08 17.53
N ILE A 454 13.95 -24.83 17.07
CA ILE A 454 15.03 -24.51 16.12
C ILE A 454 16.40 -24.75 16.76
N GLU A 455 16.62 -24.28 17.97
CA GLU A 455 17.89 -24.43 18.69
C GLU A 455 18.24 -25.92 18.89
N LYS A 456 17.25 -26.76 19.19
CA LYS A 456 17.41 -28.22 19.34
C LYS A 456 17.69 -28.94 18.01
N ASN A 457 16.90 -28.63 16.95
CA ASN A 457 16.95 -29.39 15.70
C ASN A 457 17.98 -28.85 14.69
N LYS A 458 18.39 -27.59 14.82
CA LYS A 458 19.31 -26.88 13.90
C LYS A 458 20.27 -25.97 14.66
N PRO A 459 21.13 -26.51 15.51
CA PRO A 459 22.03 -25.73 16.39
C PRO A 459 22.93 -24.75 15.62
N LEU A 460 23.27 -25.04 14.37
CA LEU A 460 24.06 -24.12 13.52
C LEU A 460 23.37 -22.76 13.33
N VAL A 461 22.04 -22.71 13.32
CA VAL A 461 21.28 -21.45 13.16
C VAL A 461 21.51 -20.55 14.37
N LYS A 462 21.39 -21.12 15.58
CA LYS A 462 21.67 -20.41 16.83
C LYS A 462 23.11 -19.93 16.88
N THR A 463 24.08 -20.84 16.65
CA THR A 463 25.51 -20.53 16.69
C THR A 463 25.88 -19.41 15.71
N ALA A 464 25.33 -19.46 14.49
CA ALA A 464 25.56 -18.42 13.49
C ALA A 464 24.96 -17.07 13.91
N TYR A 465 23.79 -17.06 14.54
CA TYR A 465 23.20 -15.83 15.05
C TYR A 465 23.99 -15.23 16.21
N ASP A 466 24.34 -16.07 17.21
CA ASP A 466 25.00 -15.62 18.44
C ASP A 466 26.44 -15.13 18.19
N ILE A 467 27.17 -15.77 17.26
CA ILE A 467 28.59 -15.48 16.99
C ILE A 467 28.80 -14.49 15.84
N LEU A 468 28.11 -14.67 14.73
CA LEU A 468 28.31 -13.85 13.52
C LEU A 468 27.30 -12.71 13.40
N GLY A 469 26.12 -12.86 13.97
CA GLY A 469 25.02 -11.91 13.84
C GLY A 469 24.34 -11.91 12.47
N GLU A 470 23.18 -11.27 12.39
CA GLU A 470 22.34 -11.25 11.18
C GLU A 470 23.06 -10.64 9.97
N SER A 471 23.73 -9.50 10.16
CA SER A 471 24.39 -8.76 9.08
C SER A 471 25.51 -9.57 8.42
N ARG A 472 26.31 -10.28 9.19
CA ARG A 472 27.43 -11.08 8.66
C ARG A 472 26.92 -12.33 7.91
N VAL A 473 25.93 -13.02 8.45
CA VAL A 473 25.30 -14.18 7.79
C VAL A 473 24.63 -13.79 6.47
N LYS A 474 24.01 -12.61 6.43
CA LYS A 474 23.44 -12.04 5.20
C LYS A 474 24.52 -11.72 4.16
N ALA A 475 25.67 -11.14 4.58
CA ALA A 475 26.81 -10.87 3.71
C ALA A 475 27.40 -12.14 3.10
N LEU A 476 27.38 -13.26 3.84
CA LEU A 476 27.78 -14.59 3.37
C LEU A 476 26.73 -15.27 2.48
N LYS A 477 25.66 -14.54 2.09
CA LYS A 477 24.55 -15.03 1.24
C LYS A 477 23.94 -16.34 1.76
N TYR A 478 23.96 -16.54 3.08
CA TYR A 478 23.44 -17.74 3.77
C TYR A 478 24.09 -19.07 3.34
N LYS A 479 25.30 -19.07 2.76
CA LYS A 479 26.02 -20.28 2.36
C LYS A 479 26.58 -20.98 3.60
N VAL A 480 26.06 -22.17 3.90
CA VAL A 480 26.40 -22.96 5.11
C VAL A 480 27.92 -23.26 5.20
N THR A 481 28.58 -23.53 4.07
CA THR A 481 30.03 -23.77 4.02
C THR A 481 30.83 -22.57 4.45
N ASP A 482 30.47 -21.38 3.97
CA ASP A 482 31.16 -20.13 4.29
C ASP A 482 30.86 -19.70 5.74
N ILE A 483 29.62 -19.90 6.20
CA ILE A 483 29.21 -19.66 7.60
C ILE A 483 30.03 -20.54 8.54
N ARG A 484 30.13 -21.85 8.28
CA ARG A 484 30.93 -22.76 9.11
C ARG A 484 32.42 -22.34 9.15
N ARG A 485 32.97 -21.93 7.99
CA ARG A 485 34.35 -21.44 7.92
C ARG A 485 34.57 -20.18 8.78
N GLU A 486 33.64 -19.24 8.71
CA GLU A 486 33.67 -18.01 9.51
C GLU A 486 33.47 -18.30 11.01
N LEU A 487 32.60 -19.25 11.37
CA LEU A 487 32.43 -19.67 12.76
C LEU A 487 33.70 -20.28 13.34
N VAL A 488 34.40 -21.12 12.58
CA VAL A 488 35.70 -21.68 13.00
C VAL A 488 36.72 -20.56 13.18
N LYS A 489 36.82 -19.62 12.25
CA LYS A 489 37.70 -18.44 12.39
C LYS A 489 37.31 -17.61 13.61
N ALA A 490 36.02 -17.32 13.81
CA ALA A 490 35.54 -16.52 14.94
C ALA A 490 35.81 -17.20 16.29
N SER A 491 35.70 -18.53 16.38
CA SER A 491 36.06 -19.26 17.60
C SER A 491 37.54 -19.25 17.90
N THR A 492 38.40 -19.26 16.86
CA THR A 492 39.85 -19.19 17.00
C THR A 492 40.32 -17.77 17.35
N ILE A 493 39.69 -16.76 16.77
CA ILE A 493 39.95 -15.34 17.05
C ILE A 493 39.46 -14.94 18.45
N THR A 494 38.34 -15.51 18.93
CA THR A 494 37.72 -15.12 20.22
C THR A 494 38.63 -15.40 21.43
N GLU A 495 39.39 -16.48 21.46
CA GLU A 495 40.33 -16.70 22.58
C GLU A 495 41.50 -15.72 22.53
N THR A 496 42.12 -15.54 21.38
CA THR A 496 43.23 -14.59 21.20
C THR A 496 42.77 -13.15 21.39
N GLU A 497 41.61 -12.74 20.85
CA GLU A 497 41.07 -11.39 21.08
C GLU A 497 40.63 -11.13 22.52
N LYS A 498 40.08 -12.12 23.23
CA LYS A 498 39.81 -12.00 24.67
C LYS A 498 41.09 -11.79 25.46
N ILE A 499 42.13 -12.58 25.17
CA ILE A 499 43.44 -12.40 25.80
C ILE A 499 43.98 -11.01 25.51
N ILE A 500 44.00 -10.56 24.24
CA ILE A 500 44.49 -9.23 23.85
C ILE A 500 43.71 -8.11 24.53
N ARG A 501 42.38 -8.23 24.60
CA ARG A 501 41.51 -7.24 25.26
C ARG A 501 41.78 -7.15 26.76
N MET A 502 41.90 -8.29 27.42
CA MET A 502 42.20 -8.34 28.85
C MET A 502 43.64 -7.84 29.14
N VAL A 503 44.61 -8.14 28.29
CA VAL A 503 45.98 -7.61 28.37
C VAL A 503 45.97 -6.08 28.23
N LYS A 504 45.25 -5.53 27.26
CA LYS A 504 45.13 -4.07 27.09
C LYS A 504 44.44 -3.38 28.27
N GLN A 505 43.59 -4.08 29.01
CA GLN A 505 42.96 -3.56 30.23
C GLN A 505 43.88 -3.68 31.47
N ALA A 506 44.67 -4.74 31.57
CA ALA A 506 45.49 -5.03 32.73
C ALA A 506 46.86 -4.32 32.70
N LEU A 507 47.39 -4.02 31.53
CA LEU A 507 48.73 -3.45 31.37
C LEU A 507 48.67 -2.06 30.72
N PRO A 508 49.33 -1.04 31.31
CA PRO A 508 49.32 0.32 30.81
C PRO A 508 50.07 0.45 29.47
N TYR A 509 49.47 1.14 28.51
CA TYR A 509 50.02 1.36 27.17
C TYR A 509 51.22 2.32 27.22
N ARG A 510 52.31 1.99 26.50
CA ARG A 510 53.54 2.80 26.37
C ARG A 510 54.33 3.02 27.67
N LYS A 511 54.24 2.15 28.68
CA LYS A 511 55.11 2.14 29.85
C LYS A 511 55.98 0.88 29.82
N ALA A 512 57.25 1.01 30.23
CA ALA A 512 58.14 -0.14 30.47
C ALA A 512 57.63 -0.88 31.71
N ILE A 513 57.26 -2.16 31.55
CA ILE A 513 56.75 -3.01 32.63
C ILE A 513 57.71 -4.17 32.83
N PRO A 514 58.09 -4.49 34.09
CA PRO A 514 58.96 -5.64 34.39
C PRO A 514 58.32 -6.95 33.84
N ARG A 515 59.18 -7.83 33.29
CA ARG A 515 58.75 -9.12 32.73
C ARG A 515 58.00 -9.99 33.72
N THR A 516 58.31 -9.91 35.00
CA THR A 516 57.65 -10.60 36.10
C THR A 516 56.19 -10.15 36.30
N GLU A 517 55.92 -8.84 36.19
CA GLU A 517 54.59 -8.28 36.29
C GLU A 517 53.76 -8.63 35.06
N VAL A 518 54.32 -8.61 33.87
CA VAL A 518 53.68 -9.05 32.64
C VAL A 518 53.28 -10.51 32.71
N ALA A 519 54.18 -11.40 33.17
CA ALA A 519 53.87 -12.82 33.33
C ALA A 519 52.77 -13.08 34.37
N LYS A 520 52.78 -12.31 35.48
CA LYS A 520 51.73 -12.39 36.50
C LYS A 520 50.37 -11.98 35.99
N ALA A 521 50.26 -10.84 35.30
CA ALA A 521 49.03 -10.38 34.70
C ALA A 521 48.48 -11.35 33.63
N LEU A 522 49.36 -11.92 32.81
CA LEU A 522 48.98 -12.95 31.84
C LEU A 522 48.51 -14.24 32.50
N GLN A 523 49.11 -14.67 33.62
CA GLN A 523 48.69 -15.85 34.35
C GLN A 523 47.28 -15.66 34.94
N GLU A 524 46.94 -14.48 35.46
CA GLU A 524 45.63 -14.14 35.96
C GLU A 524 44.59 -14.16 34.82
N ILE A 525 44.95 -13.67 33.64
CA ILE A 525 44.09 -13.72 32.43
C ILE A 525 43.87 -15.17 31.99
N TYR A 526 44.93 -16.00 31.95
CA TYR A 526 44.82 -17.43 31.61
C TYR A 526 43.91 -18.17 32.59
N ASN A 527 44.11 -17.94 33.90
CA ASN A 527 43.24 -18.52 34.91
C ASN A 527 41.78 -18.11 34.75
N THR A 528 41.51 -16.84 34.44
CA THR A 528 40.16 -16.32 34.20
C THR A 528 39.49 -16.93 32.96
N LEU A 529 40.28 -17.27 31.94
CA LEU A 529 39.81 -17.88 30.69
C LEU A 529 39.85 -19.42 30.73
N GLY A 530 40.24 -20.03 31.84
CA GLY A 530 40.33 -21.49 31.99
C GLY A 530 41.48 -22.10 31.15
N ILE A 531 42.53 -21.33 30.85
CA ILE A 531 43.68 -21.79 30.08
C ILE A 531 44.71 -22.41 31.03
N HIS A 532 44.85 -23.70 31.00
CA HIS A 532 45.74 -24.48 31.89
C HIS A 532 47.16 -24.52 31.34
N ARG A 533 47.86 -23.36 31.32
CA ARG A 533 49.30 -23.29 31.02
C ARG A 533 49.97 -22.17 31.81
N ILE A 534 51.31 -22.30 32.01
CA ILE A 534 52.09 -21.26 32.65
C ILE A 534 52.34 -20.11 31.66
N ALA A 535 52.00 -18.88 32.10
CA ALA A 535 52.16 -17.69 31.29
C ALA A 535 53.61 -17.20 31.30
N LEU A 536 54.14 -16.91 30.12
CA LEU A 536 55.45 -16.30 29.97
C LEU A 536 55.31 -14.86 29.46
N ALA A 537 56.16 -13.94 29.89
CA ALA A 537 56.11 -12.56 29.39
C ALA A 537 56.26 -12.45 27.86
N THR A 538 56.88 -13.44 27.23
CA THR A 538 57.03 -13.55 25.77
C THR A 538 55.77 -13.96 25.04
N ASP A 539 54.73 -14.43 25.74
CA ASP A 539 53.48 -14.80 25.12
C ASP A 539 52.68 -13.58 24.61
N ILE A 540 52.98 -12.38 25.09
CA ILE A 540 52.46 -11.11 24.55
C ILE A 540 52.94 -10.85 23.11
N MET A 541 54.10 -11.38 22.72
CA MET A 541 54.74 -11.14 21.42
C MET A 541 54.28 -12.16 20.35
N LYS A 542 53.52 -13.16 20.70
CA LYS A 542 52.94 -14.18 19.82
C LYS A 542 51.46 -13.90 19.59
#